data_caee001501491bd1bfcd3b2338ae6105
#
_entry.id   caee001501491bd1bfcd3b2338ae6105
#
_cell.length_a   1.000
_cell.length_b   1.000
_cell.length_c   1.000
_cell.angle_alpha   90.00
_cell.angle_beta   90.00
_cell.angle_gamma   90.00
#
_symmetry.space_group_name_H-M   'P 1'
#
loop_
_entity.id
_entity.type
_entity.pdbx_description
1 polymer ?
#
loop_
_entity_poly.entity_id
_entity_poly.type
_entity_poly.pdbx_seq_one_letter_code
_entity_poly.pdbx_strand_id
1 'polypeptide(L)'
;MLEKLFKRLQGIKPFTNQFDMLMESGQAINDDGEAVGMCQPMSNHYLDLLLNKQDPTQELQDGKQFLKKSIIEENQEIDFRAQNPGEDEHHAFHKNKVEHRDEHHSLKSLTPEKVSKTLEDKDHMLMTFELNQKDKYHQVYLGKQSASKCRFFDANLNGGERVKPCEELIPEAMEYLRKHYSLDEDTSFKLGIG
;
A
#
# COMPACT_ATOMS: atom_id res chain seq x y z
N MET A 1 23.15 14.07 -5.26
CA MET A 1 22.64 15.25 -6.01
C MET A 1 22.76 15.01 -7.52
N LEU A 2 23.91 14.63 -8.06
CA LEU A 2 24.13 14.32 -9.48
C LEU A 2 23.21 13.24 -10.05
N GLU A 3 22.97 12.15 -9.31
CA GLU A 3 22.10 11.05 -9.75
C GLU A 3 20.63 11.49 -9.97
N LYS A 4 20.10 12.34 -9.09
CA LYS A 4 18.76 12.95 -9.27
C LYS A 4 18.69 13.85 -10.50
N LEU A 5 19.79 14.56 -10.80
CA LEU A 5 19.88 15.41 -11.99
C LEU A 5 19.94 14.57 -13.26
N PHE A 6 20.71 13.47 -13.25
CA PHE A 6 20.81 12.53 -14.37
C PHE A 6 19.49 11.86 -14.70
N LYS A 7 18.73 11.38 -13.67
CA LYS A 7 17.39 10.80 -13.84
C LYS A 7 16.39 11.81 -14.42
N ARG A 8 16.45 13.08 -14.00
CA ARG A 8 15.65 14.17 -14.59
C ARG A 8 15.95 14.41 -16.08
N LEU A 9 17.23 14.36 -16.46
CA LEU A 9 17.65 14.50 -17.86
C LEU A 9 17.17 13.34 -18.74
N GLN A 10 16.94 12.14 -18.14
CA GLN A 10 16.40 10.97 -18.82
C GLN A 10 14.85 10.91 -18.82
N GLY A 11 14.18 11.94 -18.29
CA GLY A 11 12.71 11.97 -18.17
C GLY A 11 12.16 11.05 -17.09
N ILE A 12 12.99 10.56 -16.15
CA ILE A 12 12.59 9.74 -15.02
C ILE A 12 12.02 10.64 -13.95
N LYS A 13 10.75 10.39 -13.60
CA LYS A 13 10.02 11.13 -12.57
C LYS A 13 9.72 10.24 -11.38
N PRO A 14 9.82 10.76 -10.15
CA PRO A 14 9.39 10.02 -8.97
C PRO A 14 7.87 9.76 -8.98
N PHE A 15 7.45 8.73 -8.27
CA PHE A 15 6.05 8.43 -8.02
C PHE A 15 5.35 9.63 -7.35
N THR A 16 4.18 9.99 -7.82
CA THR A 16 3.33 11.02 -7.23
C THR A 16 2.18 10.38 -6.45
N ASN A 17 1.16 9.90 -7.14
CA ASN A 17 0.06 9.11 -6.61
C ASN A 17 -0.51 8.24 -7.74
N GLN A 18 -1.34 7.24 -7.38
CA GLN A 18 -1.86 6.30 -8.38
C GLN A 18 -2.64 7.00 -9.49
N PHE A 19 -3.43 8.00 -9.17
CA PHE A 19 -4.29 8.68 -10.14
C PHE A 19 -3.45 9.41 -11.20
N ASP A 20 -2.49 10.23 -10.77
CA ASP A 20 -1.63 10.98 -11.70
C ASP A 20 -0.78 10.02 -12.55
N MET A 21 -0.25 8.95 -11.93
CA MET A 21 0.55 7.95 -12.65
C MET A 21 -0.28 7.22 -13.71
N LEU A 22 -1.51 6.84 -13.40
CA LEU A 22 -2.42 6.18 -14.34
C LEU A 22 -2.87 7.12 -15.45
N MET A 23 -3.15 8.39 -15.13
CA MET A 23 -3.49 9.42 -16.11
C MET A 23 -2.34 9.65 -17.10
N GLU A 24 -1.12 9.81 -16.62
CA GLU A 24 0.07 10.00 -17.47
C GLU A 24 0.36 8.79 -18.37
N SER A 25 -0.01 7.58 -17.94
CA SER A 25 0.16 6.34 -18.71
C SER A 25 -0.98 6.04 -19.66
N GLY A 26 -2.08 6.80 -19.60
CA GLY A 26 -3.31 6.54 -20.38
C GLY A 26 -4.14 5.36 -19.88
N GLN A 27 -3.93 4.91 -18.64
CA GLN A 27 -4.57 3.73 -18.03
C GLN A 27 -5.55 4.07 -16.89
N ALA A 28 -5.92 5.34 -16.74
CA ALA A 28 -6.79 5.79 -15.65
C ALA A 28 -8.25 5.32 -15.78
N ILE A 29 -8.66 4.91 -16.96
CA ILE A 29 -10.03 4.49 -17.27
C ILE A 29 -9.98 3.14 -17.98
N ASN A 30 -10.81 2.19 -17.53
CA ASN A 30 -10.95 0.89 -18.17
C ASN A 30 -11.83 0.96 -19.44
N ASP A 31 -11.97 -0.16 -20.13
CA ASP A 31 -12.78 -0.26 -21.38
C ASP A 31 -14.27 0.05 -21.12
N ASP A 32 -14.75 -0.08 -19.89
CA ASP A 32 -16.13 0.22 -19.48
C ASP A 32 -16.32 1.70 -19.09
N GLY A 33 -15.25 2.53 -19.15
CA GLY A 33 -15.27 3.95 -18.81
C GLY A 33 -15.19 4.24 -17.31
N GLU A 34 -14.84 3.26 -16.50
CA GLU A 34 -14.68 3.41 -15.04
C GLU A 34 -13.24 3.74 -14.66
N ALA A 35 -13.07 4.53 -13.60
CA ALA A 35 -11.75 4.83 -13.05
C ALA A 35 -11.11 3.56 -12.47
N VAL A 36 -9.89 3.27 -12.89
CA VAL A 36 -9.10 2.13 -12.41
C VAL A 36 -8.46 2.49 -11.09
N GLY A 37 -8.63 1.62 -10.08
CA GLY A 37 -7.93 1.71 -8.80
C GLY A 37 -6.82 0.66 -8.72
N MET A 38 -5.63 1.09 -8.33
CA MET A 38 -4.43 0.26 -8.23
C MET A 38 -3.90 0.16 -6.80
N CYS A 39 -4.70 0.54 -5.79
CA CYS A 39 -4.24 0.58 -4.40
C CYS A 39 -3.81 -0.80 -3.88
N GLN A 40 -4.56 -1.85 -4.19
CA GLN A 40 -4.24 -3.22 -3.74
C GLN A 40 -2.96 -3.74 -4.42
N PRO A 41 -2.81 -3.79 -5.75
CA PRO A 41 -1.58 -4.26 -6.37
C PRO A 41 -0.37 -3.37 -6.05
N MET A 42 -0.53 -2.07 -5.88
CA MET A 42 0.56 -1.18 -5.45
C MET A 42 1.00 -1.47 -4.01
N SER A 43 0.07 -1.72 -3.10
CA SER A 43 0.37 -2.09 -1.70
C SER A 43 1.03 -3.47 -1.61
N ASN A 44 0.55 -4.45 -2.37
CA ASN A 44 1.18 -5.76 -2.47
C ASN A 44 2.58 -5.68 -3.10
N HIS A 45 2.75 -4.91 -4.17
CA HIS A 45 4.07 -4.72 -4.78
C HIS A 45 5.06 -4.03 -3.82
N TYR A 46 4.60 -3.02 -3.08
CA TYR A 46 5.41 -2.35 -2.06
C TYR A 46 5.88 -3.34 -0.98
N LEU A 47 4.97 -4.19 -0.48
CA LEU A 47 5.32 -5.24 0.48
C LEU A 47 6.22 -6.31 -0.14
N ASP A 48 5.97 -6.72 -1.39
CA ASP A 48 6.82 -7.69 -2.11
C ASP A 48 8.28 -7.23 -2.18
N LEU A 49 8.52 -5.95 -2.45
CA LEU A 49 9.86 -5.36 -2.43
C LEU A 49 10.52 -5.54 -1.05
N LEU A 50 9.81 -5.25 0.03
CA LEU A 50 10.34 -5.39 1.39
C LEU A 50 10.63 -6.84 1.75
N LEU A 51 9.74 -7.77 1.41
CA LEU A 51 9.92 -9.21 1.65
C LEU A 51 11.12 -9.77 0.88
N ASN A 52 11.44 -9.19 -0.28
CA ASN A 52 12.62 -9.53 -1.08
C ASN A 52 13.86 -8.67 -0.75
N LYS A 53 13.84 -7.94 0.37
CA LYS A 53 14.96 -7.09 0.83
C LYS A 53 15.38 -6.02 -0.18
N GLN A 54 14.43 -5.55 -0.97
CA GLN A 54 14.58 -4.42 -1.87
C GLN A 54 14.02 -3.15 -1.21
N ASP A 55 14.63 -2.01 -1.50
CA ASP A 55 14.18 -0.74 -0.92
C ASP A 55 13.10 -0.08 -1.79
N PRO A 56 11.83 -0.02 -1.33
CA PRO A 56 10.77 0.62 -2.09
C PRO A 56 11.04 2.11 -2.37
N THR A 57 11.75 2.79 -1.48
CA THR A 57 12.10 4.21 -1.65
C THR A 57 12.88 4.44 -2.94
N GLN A 58 13.79 3.52 -3.28
CA GLN A 58 14.56 3.61 -4.52
C GLN A 58 13.67 3.40 -5.75
N GLU A 59 12.78 2.42 -5.73
CA GLU A 59 11.89 2.17 -6.87
C GLU A 59 10.88 3.31 -7.06
N LEU A 60 10.36 3.89 -5.99
CA LEU A 60 9.46 5.04 -6.04
C LEU A 60 10.12 6.31 -6.64
N GLN A 61 11.44 6.37 -6.76
CA GLN A 61 12.13 7.44 -7.52
C GLN A 61 11.92 7.32 -9.03
N ASP A 62 11.50 6.14 -9.51
CA ASP A 62 11.03 5.89 -10.88
C ASP A 62 9.57 5.44 -10.85
N GLY A 63 8.65 6.41 -10.87
CA GLY A 63 7.22 6.16 -10.76
C GLY A 63 6.67 5.27 -11.86
N LYS A 64 7.19 5.38 -13.08
CA LYS A 64 6.77 4.52 -14.21
C LYS A 64 7.18 3.07 -13.99
N GLN A 65 8.36 2.83 -13.43
CA GLN A 65 8.83 1.49 -13.08
C GLN A 65 7.97 0.88 -11.98
N PHE A 66 7.66 1.66 -10.94
CA PHE A 66 6.77 1.23 -9.87
C PHE A 66 5.37 0.89 -10.39
N LEU A 67 4.77 1.73 -11.25
CA LEU A 67 3.49 1.47 -11.90
C LEU A 67 3.54 0.20 -12.75
N LYS A 68 4.55 0.06 -13.60
CA LYS A 68 4.71 -1.12 -14.47
C LYS A 68 4.75 -2.42 -13.67
N LYS A 69 5.50 -2.46 -12.59
CA LYS A 69 5.58 -3.63 -11.70
C LYS A 69 4.30 -3.86 -10.92
N SER A 70 3.59 -2.80 -10.54
CA SER A 70 2.28 -2.91 -9.91
C SER A 70 1.23 -3.50 -10.86
N ILE A 71 1.29 -3.20 -12.16
CA ILE A 71 0.43 -3.81 -13.18
C ILE A 71 0.74 -5.30 -13.33
N ILE A 72 2.01 -5.69 -13.28
CA ILE A 72 2.41 -7.11 -13.27
C ILE A 72 1.84 -7.79 -12.02
N GLU A 73 1.93 -7.15 -10.86
CA GLU A 73 1.35 -7.66 -9.61
C GLU A 73 -0.17 -7.84 -9.72
N GLU A 74 -0.90 -6.87 -10.30
CA GLU A 74 -2.33 -6.97 -10.53
C GLU A 74 -2.69 -8.21 -11.37
N ASN A 75 -1.97 -8.47 -12.46
CA ASN A 75 -2.19 -9.65 -13.27
C ASN A 75 -1.95 -10.95 -12.48
N GLN A 76 -0.94 -10.98 -11.62
CA GLN A 76 -0.67 -12.11 -10.74
C GLN A 76 -1.77 -12.29 -9.68
N GLU A 77 -2.31 -11.20 -9.12
CA GLU A 77 -3.45 -11.22 -8.20
C GLU A 77 -4.71 -11.80 -8.87
N ILE A 78 -4.99 -11.40 -10.12
CA ILE A 78 -6.12 -11.92 -10.90
C ILE A 78 -5.99 -13.42 -11.11
N ASP A 79 -4.82 -13.90 -11.53
CA ASP A 79 -4.55 -15.33 -11.73
C ASP A 79 -4.66 -16.11 -10.41
N PHE A 80 -4.14 -15.55 -9.33
CA PHE A 80 -4.20 -16.15 -7.99
C PHE A 80 -5.63 -16.25 -7.47
N ARG A 81 -6.42 -15.20 -7.63
CA ARG A 81 -7.85 -15.14 -7.24
C ARG A 81 -8.68 -16.22 -7.94
N ALA A 82 -8.39 -16.52 -9.19
CA ALA A 82 -9.10 -17.55 -9.93
C ALA A 82 -9.00 -18.93 -9.27
N GLN A 83 -7.91 -19.19 -8.54
CA GLN A 83 -7.65 -20.44 -7.83
C GLN A 83 -7.91 -20.34 -6.33
N ASN A 84 -7.84 -19.14 -5.76
CA ASN A 84 -7.94 -18.86 -4.32
C ASN A 84 -8.88 -17.66 -4.09
N PRO A 85 -10.20 -17.80 -4.27
CA PRO A 85 -11.15 -16.71 -4.14
C PRO A 85 -11.07 -16.02 -2.76
N GLY A 86 -10.92 -14.69 -2.76
CA GLY A 86 -10.87 -13.87 -1.56
C GLY A 86 -9.53 -13.81 -0.83
N GLU A 87 -8.49 -14.44 -1.36
CA GLU A 87 -7.13 -14.43 -0.75
C GLU A 87 -6.15 -13.49 -1.46
N ASP A 88 -6.55 -12.88 -2.56
CA ASP A 88 -5.70 -12.00 -3.37
C ASP A 88 -5.37 -10.66 -2.71
N GLU A 89 -6.15 -10.22 -1.71
CA GLU A 89 -5.87 -8.99 -0.97
C GLU A 89 -4.48 -8.98 -0.32
N HIS A 90 -4.01 -10.16 0.09
CA HIS A 90 -2.72 -10.35 0.75
C HIS A 90 -1.73 -11.16 -0.11
N HIS A 91 -1.82 -11.00 -1.43
CA HIS A 91 -1.07 -11.79 -2.40
C HIS A 91 0.44 -11.76 -2.16
N ALA A 92 1.01 -10.63 -1.71
CA ALA A 92 2.44 -10.53 -1.43
C ALA A 92 2.92 -11.54 -0.37
N PHE A 93 2.12 -11.82 0.66
CA PHE A 93 2.44 -12.85 1.65
C PHE A 93 2.40 -14.25 1.04
N HIS A 94 1.35 -14.56 0.28
CA HIS A 94 1.22 -15.85 -0.40
C HIS A 94 2.37 -16.10 -1.37
N LYS A 95 2.66 -15.14 -2.23
CA LYS A 95 3.73 -15.19 -3.22
C LYS A 95 5.10 -15.47 -2.60
N ASN A 96 5.38 -14.87 -1.46
CA ASN A 96 6.64 -15.01 -0.74
C ASN A 96 6.62 -16.12 0.33
N LYS A 97 5.54 -16.88 0.44
CA LYS A 97 5.36 -17.97 1.43
C LYS A 97 5.57 -17.49 2.87
N VAL A 98 5.12 -16.27 3.15
CA VAL A 98 5.15 -15.71 4.49
C VAL A 98 3.86 -16.09 5.21
N GLU A 99 4.01 -16.69 6.39
CA GLU A 99 2.88 -16.97 7.27
C GLU A 99 2.24 -15.65 7.73
N HIS A 100 0.95 -15.53 7.49
CA HIS A 100 0.18 -14.34 7.89
C HIS A 100 -1.17 -14.75 8.45
N ARG A 101 -1.80 -13.83 9.17
CA ARG A 101 -3.15 -13.99 9.70
C ARG A 101 -4.03 -12.82 9.31
N ASP A 102 -5.32 -13.07 9.20
CA ASP A 102 -6.33 -12.06 8.97
C ASP A 102 -6.97 -11.67 10.30
N GLU A 103 -7.14 -10.38 10.52
CA GLU A 103 -7.90 -9.83 11.64
C GLU A 103 -8.91 -8.80 11.13
N HIS A 104 -10.06 -8.73 11.80
CA HIS A 104 -11.10 -7.72 11.52
C HIS A 104 -11.25 -6.79 12.71
N HIS A 105 -11.22 -5.49 12.45
CA HIS A 105 -11.33 -4.44 13.46
C HIS A 105 -12.21 -3.29 12.98
N SER A 106 -12.85 -2.59 13.92
CA SER A 106 -13.38 -1.25 13.64
C SER A 106 -12.28 -0.20 13.78
N LEU A 107 -12.41 0.94 13.10
CA LEU A 107 -11.45 2.03 13.20
C LEU A 107 -11.24 2.46 14.66
N LYS A 108 -12.30 2.56 15.45
CA LYS A 108 -12.23 2.92 16.89
C LYS A 108 -11.38 1.95 17.72
N SER A 109 -11.29 0.69 17.31
CA SER A 109 -10.47 -0.31 18.00
C SER A 109 -9.02 -0.34 17.56
N LEU A 110 -8.69 0.29 16.42
CA LEU A 110 -7.34 0.42 15.89
C LEU A 110 -6.65 1.66 16.45
N THR A 111 -6.48 1.68 17.77
CA THR A 111 -5.69 2.72 18.43
C THR A 111 -4.20 2.61 18.02
N PRO A 112 -3.43 3.72 18.08
CA PRO A 112 -1.98 3.66 17.83
C PRO A 112 -1.26 2.61 18.68
N GLU A 113 -1.67 2.42 19.94
CA GLU A 113 -1.13 1.42 20.86
C GLU A 113 -1.42 -0.02 20.39
N LYS A 114 -2.64 -0.27 19.91
CA LYS A 114 -3.03 -1.57 19.34
C LYS A 114 -2.22 -1.88 18.08
N VAL A 115 -2.09 -0.93 17.18
CA VAL A 115 -1.29 -1.07 15.95
C VAL A 115 0.19 -1.30 16.28
N SER A 116 0.74 -0.51 17.20
CA SER A 116 2.13 -0.66 17.66
C SER A 116 2.38 -2.05 18.23
N LYS A 117 1.49 -2.54 19.09
CA LYS A 117 1.59 -3.88 19.67
C LYS A 117 1.52 -4.99 18.62
N THR A 118 0.68 -4.83 17.62
CA THR A 118 0.60 -5.78 16.50
C THR A 118 1.92 -5.85 15.74
N LEU A 119 2.56 -4.69 15.51
CA LEU A 119 3.85 -4.60 14.84
C LEU A 119 5.06 -4.97 15.72
N GLU A 120 4.89 -5.18 17.02
CA GLU A 120 5.92 -5.80 17.89
C GLU A 120 6.04 -7.30 17.62
N ASP A 121 4.93 -7.94 17.27
CA ASP A 121 4.85 -9.38 16.99
C ASP A 121 5.19 -9.71 15.52
N LYS A 122 4.73 -8.88 14.60
CA LYS A 122 4.92 -9.05 13.15
C LYS A 122 5.32 -7.74 12.49
N ASP A 123 6.17 -7.83 11.46
CA ASP A 123 6.78 -6.64 10.86
C ASP A 123 5.87 -5.92 9.85
N HIS A 124 4.88 -6.62 9.27
CA HIS A 124 4.12 -6.11 8.13
C HIS A 124 2.62 -6.20 8.34
N MET A 125 1.92 -5.17 7.87
CA MET A 125 0.47 -5.10 7.90
C MET A 125 -0.06 -4.50 6.59
N LEU A 126 -0.94 -5.24 5.90
CA LEU A 126 -1.80 -4.70 4.85
C LEU A 126 -3.17 -4.38 5.47
N MET A 127 -3.66 -3.18 5.24
CA MET A 127 -4.90 -2.69 5.84
C MET A 127 -5.89 -2.38 4.72
N THR A 128 -6.98 -3.15 4.63
CA THR A 128 -8.07 -2.92 3.69
C THR A 128 -9.28 -2.38 4.42
N PHE A 129 -9.90 -1.34 3.91
CA PHE A 129 -11.10 -0.74 4.49
C PHE A 129 -12.08 -0.27 3.42
N GLU A 130 -13.36 -0.27 3.78
CA GLU A 130 -14.42 0.22 2.92
C GLU A 130 -14.45 1.74 2.92
N LEU A 131 -14.57 2.33 1.74
CA LEU A 131 -14.80 3.77 1.58
C LEU A 131 -16.28 4.09 1.77
N ASN A 132 -16.60 5.37 1.99
CA ASN A 132 -17.99 5.85 2.15
C ASN A 132 -18.88 5.66 0.91
N GLN A 133 -18.39 4.94 -0.11
CA GLN A 133 -19.13 4.51 -1.28
C GLN A 133 -19.25 2.98 -1.23
N LYS A 134 -20.47 2.50 -1.31
CA LYS A 134 -20.77 1.05 -1.27
C LYS A 134 -19.89 0.27 -2.26
N ASP A 135 -19.36 -0.86 -1.80
CA ASP A 135 -18.51 -1.79 -2.56
C ASP A 135 -17.19 -1.19 -3.10
N LYS A 136 -16.76 -0.06 -2.54
CA LYS A 136 -15.43 0.51 -2.83
C LYS A 136 -14.50 0.37 -1.64
N TYR A 137 -13.37 -0.27 -1.89
CA TYR A 137 -12.34 -0.57 -0.89
C TYR A 137 -11.04 0.14 -1.22
N HIS A 138 -10.27 0.41 -0.19
CA HIS A 138 -8.92 0.93 -0.31
C HIS A 138 -7.97 0.10 0.53
N GLN A 139 -6.74 -0.07 0.04
CA GLN A 139 -5.70 -0.79 0.75
C GLN A 139 -4.45 0.07 0.91
N VAL A 140 -3.85 0.00 2.09
CA VAL A 140 -2.59 0.65 2.44
C VAL A 140 -1.66 -0.36 3.13
N TYR A 141 -0.37 -0.02 3.20
CA TYR A 141 0.63 -0.77 3.94
C TYR A 141 1.12 0.03 5.14
N LEU A 142 1.32 -0.64 6.26
CA LEU A 142 2.00 -0.12 7.45
C LEU A 142 2.89 -1.21 8.04
N GLY A 143 4.17 -0.91 8.29
CA GLY A 143 5.07 -1.91 8.81
C GLY A 143 6.37 -1.34 9.36
N LYS A 144 7.20 -2.22 9.91
CA LYS A 144 8.52 -1.89 10.43
C LYS A 144 9.58 -1.94 9.34
N GLN A 145 10.43 -0.93 9.32
CA GLN A 145 11.70 -0.96 8.61
C GLN A 145 12.84 -1.48 9.51
N SER A 146 12.77 -1.13 10.80
CA SER A 146 13.70 -1.54 11.85
C SER A 146 12.98 -1.49 13.20
N ALA A 147 13.67 -1.79 14.29
CA ALA A 147 13.09 -1.75 15.63
C ALA A 147 12.43 -0.41 16.01
N SER A 148 12.94 0.71 15.46
CA SER A 148 12.47 2.06 15.81
C SER A 148 11.86 2.83 14.62
N LYS A 149 12.05 2.37 13.39
CA LYS A 149 11.51 3.01 12.18
C LYS A 149 10.39 2.22 11.56
N CYS A 150 9.32 2.93 11.18
CA CYS A 150 8.19 2.39 10.46
C CYS A 150 8.07 3.01 9.06
N ARG A 151 7.33 2.31 8.18
CA ARG A 151 6.97 2.73 6.84
C ARG A 151 5.46 2.70 6.69
N PHE A 152 4.91 3.69 6.05
CA PHE A 152 3.53 3.75 5.62
C PHE A 152 3.49 4.01 4.13
N PHE A 153 2.70 3.22 3.40
CA PHE A 153 2.46 3.42 1.96
C PHE A 153 0.97 3.52 1.68
N ASP A 154 0.60 4.56 0.95
CA ASP A 154 -0.72 4.75 0.38
C ASP A 154 -0.56 5.24 -1.06
N ALA A 155 -1.17 4.52 -2.00
CA ALA A 155 -1.13 4.86 -3.42
C ALA A 155 -1.72 6.26 -3.73
N ASN A 156 -2.54 6.82 -2.84
CA ASN A 156 -3.11 8.16 -2.96
C ASN A 156 -2.25 9.26 -2.30
N LEU A 157 -1.24 8.87 -1.54
CA LEU A 157 -0.35 9.82 -0.88
C LEU A 157 0.67 10.38 -1.87
N ASN A 158 0.89 11.69 -1.85
CA ASN A 158 1.93 12.30 -2.69
C ASN A 158 3.32 11.74 -2.33
N GLY A 159 3.97 11.13 -3.32
CA GLY A 159 5.22 10.38 -3.15
C GLY A 159 5.03 8.94 -2.68
N GLY A 160 3.81 8.51 -2.36
CA GLY A 160 3.43 7.14 -2.02
C GLY A 160 3.75 6.74 -0.58
N GLU A 161 4.88 7.14 -0.03
CA GLU A 161 5.33 6.64 1.28
C GLU A 161 5.71 7.74 2.28
N ARG A 162 5.70 7.32 3.56
CA ARG A 162 6.34 8.03 4.67
C ARG A 162 7.19 7.04 5.47
N VAL A 163 8.39 7.47 5.85
CA VAL A 163 9.32 6.70 6.68
C VAL A 163 9.74 7.59 7.85
N LYS A 164 9.37 7.19 9.06
CA LYS A 164 9.59 7.97 10.29
C LYS A 164 9.79 7.02 11.47
N PRO A 165 10.22 7.53 12.66
CA PRO A 165 10.15 6.76 13.88
C PRO A 165 8.73 6.21 14.11
N CYS A 166 8.61 4.95 14.56
CA CYS A 166 7.31 4.28 14.68
C CYS A 166 6.36 5.01 15.62
N GLU A 167 6.86 5.56 16.73
CA GLU A 167 6.07 6.34 17.70
C GLU A 167 5.43 7.60 17.10
N GLU A 168 6.04 8.17 16.06
CA GLU A 168 5.52 9.32 15.32
C GLU A 168 4.62 8.88 14.15
N LEU A 169 5.08 7.90 13.37
CA LEU A 169 4.40 7.50 12.12
C LEU A 169 3.07 6.80 12.38
N ILE A 170 2.99 5.92 13.38
CA ILE A 170 1.77 5.14 13.61
C ILE A 170 0.58 6.05 13.94
N PRO A 171 0.67 6.98 14.90
CA PRO A 171 -0.43 7.93 15.14
C PRO A 171 -0.74 8.81 13.93
N GLU A 172 0.30 9.28 13.21
CA GLU A 172 0.14 10.12 12.01
C GLU A 172 -0.59 9.36 10.88
N ALA A 173 -0.22 8.10 10.63
CA ALA A 173 -0.87 7.27 9.61
C ALA A 173 -2.34 7.01 9.94
N MET A 174 -2.67 6.67 11.18
CA MET A 174 -4.05 6.42 11.60
C MET A 174 -4.90 7.69 11.52
N GLU A 175 -4.37 8.83 11.89
CA GLU A 175 -5.05 10.13 11.77
C GLU A 175 -5.21 10.56 10.29
N TYR A 176 -4.20 10.31 9.46
CA TYR A 176 -4.28 10.54 8.02
C TYR A 176 -5.41 9.72 7.39
N LEU A 177 -5.51 8.42 7.67
CA LEU A 177 -6.58 7.57 7.14
C LEU A 177 -7.95 8.09 7.56
N ARG A 178 -8.12 8.42 8.84
CA ARG A 178 -9.37 8.94 9.39
C ARG A 178 -9.82 10.22 8.69
N LYS A 179 -8.92 11.18 8.51
CA LYS A 179 -9.23 12.49 7.91
C LYS A 179 -9.32 12.44 6.40
N HIS A 180 -8.33 11.87 5.74
CA HIS A 180 -8.23 11.87 4.27
C HIS A 180 -9.39 11.16 3.61
N TYR A 181 -9.83 10.06 4.18
CA TYR A 181 -10.95 9.26 3.67
C TYR A 181 -12.29 9.54 4.37
N SER A 182 -12.33 10.50 5.29
CA SER A 182 -13.53 10.85 6.07
C SER A 182 -14.20 9.62 6.70
N LEU A 183 -13.39 8.73 7.28
CA LEU A 183 -13.86 7.49 7.87
C LEU A 183 -14.55 7.75 9.20
N ASP A 184 -15.64 7.03 9.46
CA ASP A 184 -16.25 6.99 10.77
C ASP A 184 -15.62 5.92 11.68
N GLU A 185 -15.93 6.01 12.98
CA GLU A 185 -15.33 5.13 14.00
C GLU A 185 -15.74 3.65 13.86
N ASP A 186 -16.83 3.36 13.15
CA ASP A 186 -17.34 2.01 12.91
C ASP A 186 -16.87 1.41 11.58
N THR A 187 -16.09 2.17 10.78
CA THR A 187 -15.49 1.67 9.54
C THR A 187 -14.74 0.36 9.80
N SER A 188 -15.10 -0.67 9.04
CA SER A 188 -14.47 -1.99 9.15
C SER A 188 -13.13 -2.05 8.43
N PHE A 189 -12.12 -2.57 9.12
CA PHE A 189 -10.79 -2.86 8.59
C PHE A 189 -10.55 -4.36 8.59
N LYS A 190 -10.05 -4.88 7.47
CA LYS A 190 -9.44 -6.20 7.38
C LYS A 190 -7.92 -6.03 7.34
N LEU A 191 -7.22 -6.68 8.25
CA LEU A 191 -5.77 -6.62 8.36
C LEU A 191 -5.18 -7.96 7.93
N GLY A 192 -4.20 -7.91 7.02
CA GLY A 192 -3.29 -9.03 6.76
C GLY A 192 -1.98 -8.76 7.50
N ILE A 193 -1.62 -9.62 8.46
CA ILE A 193 -0.51 -9.41 9.39
C ILE A 193 0.50 -10.54 9.22
N GLY A 194 1.74 -10.20 8.83
CA GLY A 194 2.79 -11.17 8.59
C GLY A 194 4.20 -10.70 8.90
#